data_f35527c840dea840d28f9c61319a6a5c
#
_entry.id   f35527c840dea840d28f9c61319a6a5c
#
_cell.length_a   1.000
_cell.length_b   1.000
_cell.length_c   1.000
_cell.angle_alpha   90.00
_cell.angle_beta   90.00
_cell.angle_gamma   90.00
#
_symmetry.space_group_name_H-M   'P 1'
#
loop_
_entity.id
_entity.type
_entity.pdbx_description
1 polymer ?
#
loop_
_entity_poly.entity_id
_entity_poly.type
_entity_poly.pdbx_seq_one_letter_code
_entity_poly.pdbx_strand_id
1 'polypeptide(L)'
;VGTSPYDETVQLKENTPFKTKNETINRLVEYQKESAAKNNWEFTDLNAPMTAINQQYQQKDPTFTLCGSDRIHPDNDGHMVMAYLFLKAQGFVGKEVADMEINANKKQAVKSENCTVSNIKKNGKDLSFDYLAEALPYPLDTIARGWGQKKSQAEVLKVVPFMEEMNRETLKVTGLKGNYKLLIDDEEIGTWSGDELAKGINLAAESKTPQYQQALTVMHLNEYRWEIERTFREYAWCEFGFFQQK
;
A
#
# COMPACT_ATOMS: atom_id res chain seq x y z
N VAL A 1 0.03 -19.63 1.15
CA VAL A 1 -0.49 -18.58 0.27
C VAL A 1 -0.75 -19.18 -1.09
N GLY A 2 -1.96 -19.01 -1.64
CA GLY A 2 -2.31 -19.39 -3.01
C GLY A 2 -1.60 -18.48 -4.02
N THR A 3 -1.24 -19.02 -5.19
CA THR A 3 -0.54 -18.26 -6.23
C THR A 3 -1.45 -17.22 -6.89
N SER A 4 -0.87 -16.13 -7.40
CA SER A 4 -1.58 -15.20 -8.28
C SER A 4 -2.12 -15.88 -9.54
N PRO A 5 -3.19 -15.34 -10.18
CA PRO A 5 -3.77 -15.94 -11.37
C PRO A 5 -2.88 -15.77 -12.61
N TYR A 6 -3.11 -16.66 -13.59
CA TYR A 6 -2.78 -16.38 -14.99
C TYR A 6 -4.00 -15.74 -15.66
N ASP A 7 -3.83 -14.57 -16.24
CA ASP A 7 -4.94 -13.83 -16.86
C ASP A 7 -5.17 -14.29 -18.31
N GLU A 8 -6.11 -15.22 -18.48
CA GLU A 8 -6.49 -15.74 -19.81
C GLU A 8 -7.39 -14.76 -20.59
N THR A 9 -8.02 -13.82 -19.90
CA THR A 9 -9.13 -13.02 -20.44
C THR A 9 -8.71 -11.67 -20.99
N VAL A 10 -7.59 -11.12 -20.52
CA VAL A 10 -7.07 -9.84 -21.00
C VAL A 10 -6.78 -9.90 -22.53
N GLN A 11 -7.18 -8.84 -23.24
CA GLN A 11 -6.94 -8.73 -24.68
C GLN A 11 -5.61 -8.00 -24.95
N LEU A 12 -4.54 -8.75 -25.17
CA LEU A 12 -3.22 -8.23 -25.54
C LEU A 12 -2.93 -8.54 -27.01
N LYS A 13 -2.37 -7.56 -27.73
CA LYS A 13 -2.07 -7.69 -29.18
C LYS A 13 -0.97 -8.71 -29.48
N GLU A 14 -0.01 -8.82 -28.57
CA GLU A 14 1.26 -9.53 -28.84
C GLU A 14 1.38 -10.86 -28.11
N ASN A 15 0.36 -11.27 -27.36
CA ASN A 15 0.45 -12.47 -26.54
C ASN A 15 -0.88 -13.24 -26.53
N THR A 16 -0.91 -14.38 -27.21
CA THR A 16 -2.05 -15.29 -27.19
C THR A 16 -2.10 -16.06 -25.88
N PRO A 17 -3.24 -16.12 -25.17
CA PRO A 17 -3.32 -16.82 -23.90
C PRO A 17 -3.20 -18.33 -24.07
N PHE A 18 -2.52 -18.96 -23.12
CA PHE A 18 -2.60 -20.42 -22.94
C PHE A 18 -3.92 -20.76 -22.28
N LYS A 19 -4.83 -21.37 -23.03
CA LYS A 19 -6.13 -21.80 -22.52
C LYS A 19 -5.97 -22.81 -21.39
N THR A 20 -6.85 -22.71 -20.39
CA THR A 20 -6.90 -23.60 -19.22
C THR A 20 -5.68 -23.51 -18.27
N LYS A 21 -4.77 -22.57 -18.49
CA LYS A 21 -3.61 -22.40 -17.61
C LYS A 21 -4.04 -21.94 -16.21
N ASN A 22 -4.98 -21.00 -16.13
CA ASN A 22 -5.49 -20.57 -14.82
C ASN A 22 -6.30 -21.67 -14.11
N GLU A 23 -6.99 -22.54 -14.85
CA GLU A 23 -7.63 -23.72 -14.25
C GLU A 23 -6.59 -24.65 -13.60
N THR A 24 -5.44 -24.84 -14.24
CA THR A 24 -4.34 -25.65 -13.69
C THR A 24 -3.76 -24.99 -12.41
N ILE A 25 -3.60 -23.66 -12.42
CA ILE A 25 -3.19 -22.90 -11.23
C ILE A 25 -4.22 -23.04 -10.12
N ASN A 26 -5.52 -22.97 -10.42
CA ASN A 26 -6.58 -23.17 -9.43
C ASN A 26 -6.52 -24.56 -8.77
N ARG A 27 -6.20 -25.62 -9.51
CA ARG A 27 -6.00 -26.95 -8.91
C ARG A 27 -4.84 -26.95 -7.91
N LEU A 28 -3.77 -26.20 -8.18
CA LEU A 28 -2.66 -26.03 -7.24
C LEU A 28 -3.11 -25.23 -6.00
N VAL A 29 -3.90 -24.18 -6.19
CA VAL A 29 -4.45 -23.36 -5.08
C VAL A 29 -5.34 -24.21 -4.17
N GLU A 30 -6.23 -25.03 -4.74
CA GLU A 30 -7.07 -25.94 -3.94
C GLU A 30 -6.24 -26.98 -3.19
N TYR A 31 -5.22 -27.57 -3.81
CA TYR A 31 -4.29 -28.48 -3.13
C TYR A 31 -3.56 -27.78 -1.95
N GLN A 32 -3.11 -26.52 -2.15
CA GLN A 32 -2.46 -25.73 -1.10
C GLN A 32 -3.44 -25.45 0.06
N LYS A 33 -4.68 -25.11 -0.25
CA LYS A 33 -5.74 -24.86 0.71
C LYS A 33 -6.10 -26.10 1.54
N GLU A 34 -6.28 -27.24 0.87
CA GLU A 34 -6.53 -28.53 1.54
C GLU A 34 -5.34 -28.95 2.42
N SER A 35 -4.11 -28.74 1.93
CA SER A 35 -2.89 -29.04 2.69
C SER A 35 -2.76 -28.14 3.92
N ALA A 36 -3.08 -26.86 3.79
CA ALA A 36 -3.10 -25.93 4.90
C ALA A 36 -4.13 -26.36 5.96
N ALA A 37 -5.36 -26.68 5.54
CA ALA A 37 -6.41 -27.15 6.45
C ALA A 37 -6.01 -28.44 7.16
N LYS A 38 -5.42 -29.40 6.45
CA LYS A 38 -4.96 -30.69 7.01
C LYS A 38 -3.86 -30.50 8.06
N ASN A 39 -3.01 -29.50 7.91
CA ASN A 39 -1.89 -29.22 8.82
C ASN A 39 -2.20 -28.10 9.83
N ASN A 40 -3.43 -27.60 9.87
CA ASN A 40 -3.83 -26.47 10.71
C ASN A 40 -2.96 -25.21 10.46
N TRP A 41 -2.65 -24.94 9.20
CA TRP A 41 -1.95 -23.73 8.76
C TRP A 41 -2.96 -22.70 8.27
N GLU A 42 -2.61 -21.42 8.42
CA GLU A 42 -3.36 -20.35 7.79
C GLU A 42 -3.18 -20.36 6.26
N PHE A 43 -4.22 -19.95 5.55
CA PHE A 43 -4.19 -19.89 4.08
C PHE A 43 -4.78 -18.57 3.58
N THR A 44 -4.08 -17.94 2.67
CA THR A 44 -4.54 -16.75 1.94
C THR A 44 -4.64 -17.08 0.46
N ASP A 45 -5.83 -16.96 -0.11
CA ASP A 45 -6.07 -17.09 -1.54
C ASP A 45 -5.81 -15.75 -2.24
N LEU A 46 -4.88 -15.73 -3.18
CA LEU A 46 -4.61 -14.58 -4.04
C LEU A 46 -5.25 -14.77 -5.43
N ASN A 47 -5.51 -16.01 -5.85
CA ASN A 47 -5.99 -16.29 -7.21
C ASN A 47 -7.42 -15.78 -7.43
N ALA A 48 -8.36 -16.27 -6.64
CA ALA A 48 -9.77 -15.95 -6.84
C ALA A 48 -10.06 -14.43 -6.76
N PRO A 49 -9.60 -13.67 -5.74
CA PRO A 49 -9.87 -12.24 -5.68
C PRO A 49 -9.18 -11.45 -6.79
N MET A 50 -7.94 -11.79 -7.18
CA MET A 50 -7.26 -11.10 -8.29
C MET A 50 -7.92 -11.41 -9.65
N THR A 51 -8.37 -12.64 -9.85
CA THR A 51 -9.16 -13.02 -11.05
C THR A 51 -10.45 -12.20 -11.11
N ALA A 52 -11.17 -12.06 -9.99
CA ALA A 52 -12.39 -11.27 -9.93
C ALA A 52 -12.15 -9.79 -10.25
N ILE A 53 -11.07 -9.22 -9.75
CA ILE A 53 -10.67 -7.83 -10.07
C ILE A 53 -10.40 -7.70 -11.57
N ASN A 54 -9.58 -8.58 -12.17
CA ASN A 54 -9.33 -8.56 -13.61
C ASN A 54 -10.64 -8.60 -14.40
N GLN A 55 -11.51 -9.55 -14.13
CA GLN A 55 -12.78 -9.72 -14.83
C GLN A 55 -13.71 -8.50 -14.67
N GLN A 56 -13.78 -7.91 -13.48
CA GLN A 56 -14.58 -6.72 -13.20
C GLN A 56 -14.13 -5.52 -14.05
N TYR A 57 -12.83 -5.26 -14.09
CA TYR A 57 -12.29 -4.10 -14.80
C TYR A 57 -12.26 -4.32 -16.32
N GLN A 58 -12.09 -5.55 -16.78
CA GLN A 58 -12.15 -5.91 -18.19
C GLN A 58 -13.53 -5.72 -18.83
N GLN A 59 -14.60 -5.59 -18.04
CA GLN A 59 -15.92 -5.21 -18.56
C GLN A 59 -15.92 -3.80 -19.17
N LYS A 60 -15.03 -2.91 -18.69
CA LYS A 60 -14.91 -1.52 -19.18
C LYS A 60 -13.69 -1.35 -20.08
N ASP A 61 -12.60 -2.00 -19.77
CA ASP A 61 -11.35 -1.98 -20.51
C ASP A 61 -10.83 -3.41 -20.71
N PRO A 62 -11.09 -4.03 -21.87
CA PRO A 62 -10.65 -5.40 -22.14
C PRO A 62 -9.12 -5.60 -22.08
N THR A 63 -8.33 -4.52 -22.05
CA THR A 63 -6.86 -4.57 -21.93
C THR A 63 -6.38 -4.46 -20.49
N PHE A 64 -7.29 -4.27 -19.53
CA PHE A 64 -6.93 -4.21 -18.13
C PHE A 64 -6.43 -5.56 -17.61
N THR A 65 -5.35 -5.55 -16.88
CA THR A 65 -4.83 -6.72 -16.12
C THR A 65 -3.98 -6.25 -14.95
N LEU A 66 -3.96 -6.99 -13.87
CA LEU A 66 -3.02 -6.84 -12.75
C LEU A 66 -1.64 -7.45 -13.05
N CYS A 67 -1.51 -8.13 -14.20
CA CYS A 67 -0.28 -8.77 -14.63
C CYS A 67 0.44 -7.92 -15.69
N GLY A 68 1.68 -8.27 -15.98
CA GLY A 68 2.41 -7.77 -17.13
C GLY A 68 1.94 -8.40 -18.45
N SER A 69 2.67 -8.13 -19.53
CA SER A 69 2.36 -8.64 -20.87
C SER A 69 2.43 -10.18 -21.01
N ASP A 70 3.07 -10.85 -20.08
CA ASP A 70 3.15 -12.32 -20.00
C ASP A 70 1.95 -12.97 -19.30
N ARG A 71 1.01 -12.19 -18.81
CA ARG A 71 -0.24 -12.59 -18.17
C ARG A 71 -0.11 -13.29 -16.80
N ILE A 72 1.08 -13.40 -16.25
CA ILE A 72 1.33 -14.16 -15.01
C ILE A 72 2.09 -13.37 -13.95
N HIS A 73 3.14 -12.64 -14.31
CA HIS A 73 3.88 -11.84 -13.36
C HIS A 73 3.11 -10.56 -13.06
N PRO A 74 2.74 -10.30 -11.80
CA PRO A 74 2.04 -9.07 -11.43
C PRO A 74 2.87 -7.84 -11.78
N ASP A 75 2.21 -6.79 -12.27
CA ASP A 75 2.81 -5.45 -12.33
C ASP A 75 2.80 -4.81 -10.92
N ASN A 76 3.32 -3.61 -10.75
CA ASN A 76 3.41 -2.99 -9.42
C ASN A 76 2.05 -2.83 -8.74
N ASP A 77 0.99 -2.50 -9.49
CA ASP A 77 -0.37 -2.48 -8.96
C ASP A 77 -0.84 -3.89 -8.53
N GLY A 78 -0.50 -4.92 -9.31
CA GLY A 78 -0.79 -6.31 -8.98
C GLY A 78 -0.07 -6.78 -7.72
N HIS A 79 1.21 -6.43 -7.55
CA HIS A 79 1.95 -6.69 -6.31
C HIS A 79 1.33 -5.98 -5.11
N MET A 80 0.86 -4.74 -5.28
CA MET A 80 0.17 -4.02 -4.22
C MET A 80 -1.20 -4.65 -3.87
N VAL A 81 -1.94 -5.18 -4.85
CA VAL A 81 -3.15 -5.96 -4.60
C VAL A 81 -2.83 -7.22 -3.80
N MET A 82 -1.74 -7.94 -4.13
CA MET A 82 -1.29 -9.10 -3.36
C MET A 82 -0.97 -8.72 -1.92
N ALA A 83 -0.22 -7.64 -1.70
CA ALA A 83 0.10 -7.13 -0.36
C ALA A 83 -1.17 -6.77 0.42
N TYR A 84 -2.11 -6.06 -0.22
CA TYR A 84 -3.40 -5.71 0.37
C TYR A 84 -4.20 -6.95 0.81
N LEU A 85 -4.34 -7.95 -0.07
CA LEU A 85 -5.07 -9.19 0.24
C LEU A 85 -4.40 -9.99 1.36
N PHE A 86 -3.07 -10.03 1.37
CA PHE A 86 -2.31 -10.71 2.41
C PHE A 86 -2.49 -10.04 3.77
N LEU A 87 -2.33 -8.72 3.85
CA LEU A 87 -2.55 -7.96 5.08
C LEU A 87 -4.01 -8.03 5.54
N LYS A 88 -4.96 -8.03 4.61
CA LYS A 88 -6.38 -8.21 4.91
C LYS A 88 -6.66 -9.56 5.57
N ALA A 89 -6.08 -10.63 5.05
CA ALA A 89 -6.19 -11.96 5.64
C ALA A 89 -5.58 -12.04 7.05
N GLN A 90 -4.56 -11.24 7.33
CA GLN A 90 -3.93 -11.14 8.65
C GLN A 90 -4.68 -10.20 9.63
N GLY A 91 -5.81 -9.62 9.24
CA GLY A 91 -6.63 -8.76 10.09
C GLY A 91 -6.08 -7.34 10.29
N PHE A 92 -5.32 -6.82 9.32
CA PHE A 92 -4.82 -5.45 9.38
C PHE A 92 -5.81 -4.39 8.88
N VAL A 93 -6.94 -4.80 8.29
CA VAL A 93 -8.00 -3.86 7.87
C VAL A 93 -8.48 -3.03 9.05
N GLY A 94 -8.55 -1.70 8.85
CA GLY A 94 -9.04 -0.75 9.85
C GLY A 94 -8.05 -0.41 10.95
N LYS A 95 -6.81 -0.93 10.91
CA LYS A 95 -5.76 -0.45 11.80
C LYS A 95 -5.24 0.88 11.29
N GLU A 96 -5.21 1.87 12.20
CA GLU A 96 -4.71 3.20 11.90
C GLU A 96 -3.17 3.23 11.93
N VAL A 97 -2.57 3.99 11.02
CA VAL A 97 -1.18 4.44 11.15
C VAL A 97 -1.08 5.33 12.39
N ALA A 98 -1.97 6.31 12.48
CA ALA A 98 -2.25 7.07 13.69
C ALA A 98 -3.66 7.67 13.61
N ASP A 99 -4.32 7.85 14.75
CA ASP A 99 -5.61 8.56 14.81
C ASP A 99 -5.59 9.56 15.96
N MET A 100 -5.63 10.85 15.62
CA MET A 100 -5.63 11.94 16.56
C MET A 100 -6.88 12.80 16.41
N GLU A 101 -7.53 13.09 17.53
CA GLU A 101 -8.63 14.05 17.61
C GLU A 101 -8.30 15.13 18.63
N ILE A 102 -8.38 16.40 18.21
CA ILE A 102 -8.08 17.58 19.04
C ILE A 102 -9.32 18.46 19.13
N ASN A 103 -9.70 18.85 20.34
CA ASN A 103 -10.66 19.90 20.58
C ASN A 103 -9.95 21.24 20.75
N ALA A 104 -10.00 22.08 19.74
CA ALA A 104 -9.32 23.38 19.72
C ALA A 104 -9.81 24.35 20.79
N ASN A 105 -11.10 24.30 21.16
CA ASN A 105 -11.66 25.21 22.19
C ASN A 105 -11.26 24.80 23.61
N LYS A 106 -11.16 23.47 23.85
CA LYS A 106 -10.72 22.94 25.13
C LYS A 106 -9.20 22.82 25.25
N LYS A 107 -8.47 22.98 24.14
CA LYS A 107 -7.01 22.78 24.06
C LYS A 107 -6.61 21.40 24.57
N GLN A 108 -7.32 20.36 24.11
CA GLN A 108 -7.19 19.01 24.63
C GLN A 108 -7.19 17.99 23.48
N ALA A 109 -6.31 17.01 23.56
CA ALA A 109 -6.42 15.79 22.77
C ALA A 109 -7.60 14.96 23.30
N VAL A 110 -8.53 14.63 22.40
CA VAL A 110 -9.70 13.79 22.69
C VAL A 110 -9.37 12.32 22.39
N LYS A 111 -8.55 12.10 21.36
CA LYS A 111 -8.05 10.79 20.95
C LYS A 111 -6.59 10.90 20.55
N SER A 112 -5.80 9.91 20.91
CA SER A 112 -4.42 9.69 20.45
C SER A 112 -4.22 8.17 20.39
N GLU A 113 -4.32 7.60 19.22
CA GLU A 113 -4.13 6.18 18.97
C GLU A 113 -2.94 5.99 18.04
N ASN A 114 -2.00 5.18 18.44
CA ASN A 114 -0.72 4.95 17.74
C ASN A 114 0.09 6.24 17.53
N CYS A 115 -0.09 7.22 18.44
CA CYS A 115 0.61 8.49 18.45
C CYS A 115 0.54 9.18 19.82
N THR A 116 1.39 10.19 20.02
CA THR A 116 1.30 11.11 21.15
C THR A 116 1.01 12.51 20.65
N VAL A 117 0.03 13.20 21.26
CA VAL A 117 -0.30 14.60 21.01
C VAL A 117 -0.11 15.39 22.31
N SER A 118 0.70 16.44 22.28
CA SER A 118 1.04 17.24 23.47
C SER A 118 1.17 18.73 23.15
N ASN A 119 1.39 19.54 24.17
CA ASN A 119 1.65 20.98 24.07
C ASN A 119 0.61 21.78 23.26
N ILE A 120 -0.66 21.41 23.35
CA ILE A 120 -1.74 22.04 22.59
C ILE A 120 -1.94 23.48 23.05
N LYS A 121 -1.76 24.45 22.14
CA LYS A 121 -1.92 25.88 22.37
C LYS A 121 -2.84 26.48 21.33
N LYS A 122 -3.68 27.43 21.73
CA LYS A 122 -4.53 28.21 20.84
C LYS A 122 -4.33 29.69 21.10
N ASN A 123 -3.86 30.43 20.11
CA ASN A 123 -3.60 31.85 20.11
C ASN A 123 -4.48 32.53 19.05
N GLY A 124 -5.58 33.16 19.48
CA GLY A 124 -6.55 33.69 18.51
C GLY A 124 -7.15 32.60 17.62
N LYS A 125 -6.83 32.64 16.34
CA LYS A 125 -7.25 31.61 15.37
C LYS A 125 -6.23 30.47 15.23
N ASP A 126 -4.98 30.69 15.62
CA ASP A 126 -3.91 29.71 15.42
C ASP A 126 -4.00 28.60 16.49
N LEU A 127 -3.83 27.38 16.05
CA LEU A 127 -3.72 26.18 16.88
C LEU A 127 -2.36 25.53 16.61
N SER A 128 -1.63 25.24 17.66
CA SER A 128 -0.36 24.49 17.58
C SER A 128 -0.35 23.34 18.58
N PHE A 129 0.35 22.27 18.23
CA PHE A 129 0.54 21.10 19.08
C PHE A 129 1.77 20.33 18.61
N ASP A 130 2.32 19.52 19.50
CA ASP A 130 3.35 18.55 19.15
C ASP A 130 2.68 17.22 18.84
N TYR A 131 3.15 16.57 17.78
CA TYR A 131 2.69 15.26 17.32
C TYR A 131 3.87 14.31 17.12
N LEU A 132 3.79 13.12 17.71
CA LEU A 132 4.75 12.04 17.52
C LEU A 132 3.99 10.78 17.12
N ALA A 133 4.16 10.34 15.87
CA ALA A 133 3.62 9.09 15.37
C ALA A 133 4.45 7.89 15.85
N GLU A 134 3.80 6.76 16.12
CA GLU A 134 4.45 5.48 16.44
C GLU A 134 4.66 4.60 15.22
N ALA A 135 4.04 4.96 14.07
CA ALA A 135 4.19 4.28 12.79
C ALA A 135 4.29 5.30 11.66
N LEU A 136 4.85 4.87 10.54
CA LEU A 136 4.91 5.65 9.31
C LEU A 136 3.81 5.20 8.34
N PRO A 137 3.23 6.13 7.53
CA PRO A 137 2.34 5.76 6.45
C PRO A 137 3.08 4.97 5.38
N TYR A 138 2.38 4.16 4.60
CA TYR A 138 2.96 3.52 3.43
C TYR A 138 3.03 4.55 2.27
N PRO A 139 4.22 4.86 1.76
CA PRO A 139 4.40 5.83 0.69
C PRO A 139 4.19 5.14 -0.66
N LEU A 140 3.00 5.29 -1.26
CA LEU A 140 2.71 4.73 -2.58
C LEU A 140 3.59 5.40 -3.65
N ASP A 141 4.47 4.64 -4.28
CA ASP A 141 5.29 5.14 -5.38
C ASP A 141 4.41 5.44 -6.60
N THR A 142 4.56 6.64 -7.16
CA THR A 142 3.86 7.10 -8.35
C THR A 142 4.65 6.83 -9.64
N ILE A 143 5.86 6.30 -9.53
CA ILE A 143 6.75 5.97 -10.64
C ILE A 143 6.79 4.47 -10.83
N ALA A 144 6.63 4.00 -12.08
CA ALA A 144 6.83 2.61 -12.41
C ALA A 144 8.32 2.25 -12.27
N ARG A 145 8.64 1.31 -11.37
CA ARG A 145 10.00 0.84 -11.09
C ARG A 145 10.07 -0.68 -11.22
N GLY A 146 11.25 -1.17 -11.50
CA GLY A 146 11.50 -2.60 -11.63
C GLY A 146 11.51 -3.08 -13.07
N TRP A 147 12.06 -4.26 -13.26
CA TRP A 147 12.25 -4.85 -14.58
C TRP A 147 10.92 -5.24 -15.22
N GLY A 148 10.67 -4.69 -16.42
CA GLY A 148 9.45 -5.00 -17.18
C GLY A 148 8.15 -4.35 -16.66
N GLN A 149 8.22 -3.59 -15.56
CA GLN A 149 7.04 -2.95 -14.96
C GLN A 149 6.62 -1.70 -15.74
N LYS A 150 5.32 -1.52 -15.94
CA LYS A 150 4.73 -0.39 -16.68
C LYS A 150 3.82 0.48 -15.82
N LYS A 151 3.31 -0.06 -14.72
CA LYS A 151 2.42 0.64 -13.79
C LYS A 151 3.13 1.00 -12.51
N SER A 152 2.68 2.05 -11.84
CA SER A 152 3.17 2.42 -10.51
C SER A 152 2.39 1.70 -9.40
N GLN A 153 2.92 1.73 -8.17
CA GLN A 153 2.20 1.22 -7.00
C GLN A 153 0.90 2.00 -6.75
N ALA A 154 0.90 3.31 -7.01
CA ALA A 154 -0.27 4.17 -6.81
C ALA A 154 -1.50 3.78 -7.67
N GLU A 155 -1.30 3.01 -8.75
CA GLU A 155 -2.42 2.49 -9.56
C GLU A 155 -3.34 1.56 -8.75
N VAL A 156 -2.86 0.98 -7.64
CA VAL A 156 -3.65 0.14 -6.72
C VAL A 156 -4.89 0.88 -6.19
N LEU A 157 -4.81 2.21 -6.04
CA LEU A 157 -5.93 3.03 -5.55
C LEU A 157 -7.16 2.99 -6.46
N LYS A 158 -6.99 2.59 -7.71
CA LYS A 158 -8.10 2.44 -8.67
C LYS A 158 -8.87 1.14 -8.48
N VAL A 159 -8.28 0.16 -7.80
CA VAL A 159 -8.80 -1.22 -7.76
C VAL A 159 -9.15 -1.73 -6.38
N VAL A 160 -8.49 -1.25 -5.32
CA VAL A 160 -8.79 -1.62 -3.92
C VAL A 160 -8.78 -0.39 -3.02
N PRO A 161 -9.56 -0.36 -1.93
CA PRO A 161 -9.63 0.76 -0.99
C PRO A 161 -8.42 0.78 -0.03
N PHE A 162 -7.21 0.85 -0.59
CA PHE A 162 -5.97 0.74 0.18
C PHE A 162 -5.81 1.86 1.21
N MET A 163 -6.12 3.11 0.82
CA MET A 163 -5.99 4.26 1.73
C MET A 163 -7.01 4.19 2.88
N GLU A 164 -8.21 3.76 2.58
CA GLU A 164 -9.33 3.71 3.54
C GLU A 164 -9.19 2.54 4.51
N GLU A 165 -8.63 1.43 4.08
CA GLU A 165 -8.56 0.20 4.89
C GLU A 165 -7.20 -0.05 5.54
N MET A 166 -6.08 0.44 4.95
CA MET A 166 -4.72 0.05 5.35
C MET A 166 -3.78 1.21 5.65
N ASN A 167 -4.10 2.44 5.20
CA ASN A 167 -3.14 3.54 5.23
C ASN A 167 -3.79 4.84 5.70
N ARG A 168 -4.25 4.85 6.94
CA ARG A 168 -4.92 6.01 7.55
C ARG A 168 -4.07 6.62 8.65
N GLU A 169 -3.73 7.89 8.49
CA GLU A 169 -3.13 8.76 9.49
C GLU A 169 -4.09 9.93 9.71
N THR A 170 -5.08 9.72 10.58
CA THR A 170 -6.22 10.63 10.72
C THR A 170 -5.89 11.80 11.62
N LEU A 171 -6.03 13.02 11.10
CA LEU A 171 -6.08 14.26 11.89
C LEU A 171 -7.50 14.81 11.89
N LYS A 172 -8.12 14.87 13.06
CA LYS A 172 -9.43 15.48 13.31
C LYS A 172 -9.30 16.64 14.30
N VAL A 173 -9.78 17.82 13.88
CA VAL A 173 -9.75 19.01 14.74
C VAL A 173 -11.13 19.64 14.82
N THR A 174 -11.72 19.63 16.01
CA THR A 174 -13.04 20.23 16.28
C THR A 174 -12.93 21.63 16.90
N GLY A 175 -13.94 22.47 16.67
CA GLY A 175 -14.01 23.81 17.25
C GLY A 175 -13.27 24.90 16.45
N LEU A 176 -12.95 24.62 15.18
CA LEU A 176 -12.41 25.60 14.23
C LEU A 176 -13.50 26.14 13.31
N LYS A 177 -13.36 27.39 12.82
CA LYS A 177 -14.27 28.04 11.86
C LYS A 177 -13.48 28.78 10.80
N GLY A 178 -13.85 28.62 9.53
CA GLY A 178 -13.14 29.19 8.39
C GLY A 178 -12.09 28.24 7.83
N ASN A 179 -11.12 28.76 7.10
CA ASN A 179 -10.07 27.97 6.45
C ASN A 179 -8.77 28.04 7.27
N TYR A 180 -8.07 26.94 7.30
CA TYR A 180 -6.80 26.77 8.02
C TYR A 180 -5.76 26.14 7.10
N LYS A 181 -4.58 26.73 7.16
CA LYS A 181 -3.38 26.17 6.55
C LYS A 181 -2.72 25.24 7.59
N LEU A 182 -2.46 24.00 7.20
CA LEU A 182 -1.69 23.07 8.02
C LEU A 182 -0.21 23.17 7.67
N LEU A 183 0.59 23.39 8.69
CA LEU A 183 2.06 23.30 8.61
C LEU A 183 2.51 22.17 9.54
N ILE A 184 3.49 21.40 9.11
CA ILE A 184 4.20 20.39 9.91
C ILE A 184 5.68 20.68 9.76
N ASP A 185 6.38 20.97 10.86
CA ASP A 185 7.81 21.34 10.89
C ASP A 185 8.15 22.45 9.86
N ASP A 186 7.31 23.52 9.85
CA ASP A 186 7.39 24.65 8.91
C ASP A 186 7.06 24.37 7.44
N GLU A 187 6.81 23.10 7.07
CA GLU A 187 6.41 22.72 5.71
C GLU A 187 4.89 22.89 5.53
N GLU A 188 4.47 23.58 4.47
CA GLU A 188 3.06 23.73 4.13
C GLU A 188 2.49 22.48 3.47
N ILE A 189 1.60 21.79 4.18
CA ILE A 189 0.97 20.55 3.73
C ILE A 189 -0.23 20.84 2.83
N GLY A 190 -1.15 21.68 3.30
CA GLY A 190 -2.35 22.03 2.57
C GLY A 190 -3.27 22.98 3.32
N THR A 191 -4.46 23.23 2.78
CA THR A 191 -5.48 24.11 3.37
C THR A 191 -6.83 23.40 3.40
N TRP A 192 -7.46 23.38 4.57
CA TRP A 192 -8.77 22.79 4.80
C TRP A 192 -9.68 23.73 5.58
N SER A 193 -10.97 23.61 5.35
CA SER A 193 -11.98 24.28 6.18
C SER A 193 -12.06 23.63 7.56
N GLY A 194 -12.55 24.38 8.57
CA GLY A 194 -12.82 23.83 9.87
C GLY A 194 -13.81 22.67 9.86
N ASP A 195 -14.73 22.64 8.90
CA ASP A 195 -15.70 21.54 8.73
C ASP A 195 -15.03 20.26 8.17
N GLU A 196 -14.07 20.39 7.26
CA GLU A 196 -13.26 19.26 6.77
C GLU A 196 -12.37 18.71 7.88
N LEU A 197 -11.68 19.59 8.61
CA LEU A 197 -10.88 19.19 9.76
C LEU A 197 -11.72 18.52 10.86
N ALA A 198 -12.96 18.96 11.06
CA ALA A 198 -13.87 18.34 12.04
C ALA A 198 -14.37 16.95 11.59
N LYS A 199 -14.40 16.66 10.31
CA LYS A 199 -14.69 15.31 9.77
C LYS A 199 -13.47 14.40 9.84
N GLY A 200 -12.27 14.98 9.80
CA GLY A 200 -10.99 14.30 9.73
C GLY A 200 -10.42 14.27 8.32
N ILE A 201 -9.10 14.49 8.23
CA ILE A 201 -8.30 14.38 7.02
C ILE A 201 -7.30 13.24 7.17
N ASN A 202 -6.92 12.60 6.07
CA ASN A 202 -5.93 11.53 6.07
C ASN A 202 -4.55 12.07 5.67
N LEU A 203 -3.65 12.26 6.63
CA LEU A 203 -2.30 12.76 6.39
C LEU A 203 -1.44 11.79 5.59
N ALA A 204 -1.74 10.49 5.62
CA ALA A 204 -1.04 9.49 4.81
C ALA A 204 -1.24 9.69 3.28
N ALA A 205 -2.26 10.46 2.87
CA ALA A 205 -2.48 10.84 1.48
C ALA A 205 -1.65 12.07 1.05
N GLU A 206 -1.06 12.78 2.02
CA GLU A 206 -0.35 14.04 1.81
C GLU A 206 1.16 13.80 1.66
N SER A 207 1.64 13.74 0.43
CA SER A 207 3.04 13.40 0.13
C SER A 207 4.07 14.37 0.67
N LYS A 208 3.68 15.59 1.07
CA LYS A 208 4.56 16.60 1.65
C LYS A 208 4.79 16.44 3.15
N THR A 209 4.03 15.59 3.84
CA THR A 209 4.22 15.40 5.27
C THR A 209 5.61 14.82 5.57
N PRO A 210 6.29 15.28 6.63
CA PRO A 210 7.60 14.73 7.03
C PRO A 210 7.56 13.21 7.22
N GLN A 211 6.46 12.66 7.74
CA GLN A 211 6.24 11.23 7.93
C GLN A 211 6.23 10.47 6.59
N TYR A 212 5.53 11.00 5.59
CA TYR A 212 5.51 10.42 4.25
C TYR A 212 6.90 10.46 3.61
N GLN A 213 7.60 11.58 3.71
CA GLN A 213 8.96 11.73 3.17
C GLN A 213 9.96 10.81 3.87
N GLN A 214 9.84 10.64 5.18
CA GLN A 214 10.64 9.67 5.94
C GLN A 214 10.34 8.23 5.48
N ALA A 215 9.06 7.88 5.32
CA ALA A 215 8.64 6.57 4.85
C ALA A 215 9.17 6.28 3.43
N LEU A 216 9.09 7.27 2.53
CA LEU A 216 9.63 7.17 1.17
C LEU A 216 11.16 6.97 1.18
N THR A 217 11.87 7.68 2.06
CA THR A 217 13.32 7.51 2.24
C THR A 217 13.66 6.10 2.72
N VAL A 218 12.92 5.59 3.71
CA VAL A 218 13.10 4.21 4.22
C VAL A 218 12.83 3.17 3.12
N MET A 219 11.79 3.38 2.31
CA MET A 219 11.47 2.49 1.18
C MET A 219 12.62 2.44 0.18
N HIS A 220 13.14 3.59 -0.26
CA HIS A 220 14.25 3.65 -1.22
C HIS A 220 15.57 3.08 -0.65
N LEU A 221 15.86 3.32 0.61
CA LEU A 221 17.03 2.72 1.28
C LEU A 221 16.91 1.20 1.35
N ASN A 222 15.68 0.67 1.57
CA ASN A 222 15.45 -0.76 1.56
C ASN A 222 15.57 -1.38 0.16
N GLU A 223 15.10 -0.68 -0.88
CA GLU A 223 15.32 -1.08 -2.28
C GLU A 223 16.81 -1.12 -2.61
N TYR A 224 17.56 -0.10 -2.22
CA TYR A 224 19.01 -0.08 -2.41
C TYR A 224 19.72 -1.22 -1.67
N ARG A 225 19.29 -1.53 -0.44
CA ARG A 225 19.79 -2.71 0.29
C ARG A 225 19.56 -4.01 -0.48
N TRP A 226 18.37 -4.18 -1.08
CA TRP A 226 18.03 -5.35 -1.89
C TRP A 226 18.92 -5.46 -3.15
N GLU A 227 19.24 -4.34 -3.81
CA GLU A 227 20.15 -4.33 -4.96
C GLU A 227 21.57 -4.76 -4.58
N ILE A 228 22.09 -4.29 -3.45
CA ILE A 228 23.37 -4.72 -2.91
C ILE A 228 23.34 -6.24 -2.63
N GLU A 229 22.29 -6.69 -1.96
CA GLU A 229 22.13 -8.10 -1.59
C GLU A 229 22.00 -9.01 -2.83
N ARG A 230 21.30 -8.54 -3.88
CA ARG A 230 21.23 -9.20 -5.17
C ARG A 230 22.62 -9.34 -5.80
N THR A 231 23.40 -8.26 -5.82
CA THR A 231 24.76 -8.25 -6.36
C THR A 231 25.66 -9.27 -5.64
N PHE A 232 25.58 -9.35 -4.31
CA PHE A 232 26.31 -10.37 -3.55
C PHE A 232 25.89 -11.80 -3.88
N ARG A 233 24.59 -12.05 -4.06
CA ARG A 233 24.11 -13.38 -4.45
C ARG A 233 24.56 -13.77 -5.85
N GLU A 234 24.47 -12.86 -6.81
CA GLU A 234 24.94 -13.09 -8.17
C GLU A 234 26.44 -13.38 -8.20
N TYR A 235 27.24 -12.59 -7.46
CA TYR A 235 28.67 -12.82 -7.31
C TYR A 235 28.95 -14.21 -6.71
N ALA A 236 28.31 -14.57 -5.60
CA ALA A 236 28.51 -15.84 -4.94
C ALA A 236 28.11 -17.03 -5.83
N TRP A 237 27.03 -16.93 -6.60
CA TRP A 237 26.56 -18.02 -7.46
C TRP A 237 27.36 -18.13 -8.77
N CYS A 238 27.64 -17.02 -9.41
CA CYS A 238 28.33 -17.02 -10.69
C CYS A 238 29.86 -17.20 -10.50
N GLU A 239 30.46 -16.44 -9.60
CA GLU A 239 31.90 -16.45 -9.44
C GLU A 239 32.40 -17.65 -8.60
N PHE A 240 31.74 -17.95 -7.47
CA PHE A 240 32.16 -19.04 -6.61
C PHE A 240 31.52 -20.39 -6.98
N GLY A 241 30.22 -20.42 -7.31
CA GLY A 241 29.53 -21.67 -7.59
C GLY A 241 29.81 -22.23 -8.97
N PHE A 242 29.93 -21.37 -9.98
CA PHE A 242 30.10 -21.80 -11.37
C PHE A 242 31.55 -21.90 -11.82
N PHE A 243 32.39 -20.93 -11.49
CA PHE A 243 33.79 -20.90 -11.98
C PHE A 243 34.75 -21.72 -11.13
N GLN A 244 34.45 -22.04 -9.88
CA GLN A 244 35.28 -22.94 -9.08
C GLN A 244 35.03 -24.45 -9.35
N GLN A 245 34.02 -24.81 -10.12
CA GLN A 245 33.78 -26.19 -10.52
C GLN A 245 34.49 -26.59 -11.82
N LYS A 246 35.36 -25.75 -12.33
CA LYS A 246 36.30 -26.03 -13.41
C LYS A 246 37.71 -26.16 -12.87
#